data_a9215b3320fdf1cc1a93b919f997d829
#
_entry.id   a9215b3320fdf1cc1a93b919f997d829
#
_cell.length_a   1.000
_cell.length_b   1.000
_cell.length_c   1.000
_cell.angle_alpha   90.00
_cell.angle_beta   90.00
_cell.angle_gamma   90.00
#
_symmetry.space_group_name_H-M   'P 1'
#
loop_
_entity.id
_entity.type
_entity.pdbx_description
1 polymer ?
#
loop_
_entity_poly.entity_id
_entity_poly.type
_entity_poly.pdbx_seq_one_letter_code
_entity_poly.pdbx_strand_id
1 'polypeptide(L)'
;IPLLVWWAIEANATEFESIRQLFGDPNVWIQNMTKSVILQRLVKRYAMSGTRGELENLAWMFKVAPDKASHDVLMAGFEQSFEGRSLENLPASLLEQIRAAGGGSLKLKARLGDSAAIATAIETVANTNTPAQQRKDLISVLGQISAPAAIEPLLGILGSTADKSIKQATLNALQGFDTDNISTNTLAAYVNFSPETQVVAQSLLASRSAWTVQLLQQVQDKKIPVDSIRQEAILTMLLHDNEEIKSQVLELFGEISPATSEQLQARIKELVSLIAEASGNPYDGKRLFLQHCGKCHQLFTDGGKIGPNLTTYKRDDLQAMLLNVVNPSITIREGFENYALFTLDGRTLTGFIDDQDSRVIVLRGTDGQRTVVNRNNIDEMQVIQRSLMPEGILKTLTPQQIRDLFAYLRSSQPLP
;
A
#
# COMPACT_ATOMS: atom_id res chain seq x y z
N ILE A 1 -33.93 2.63 13.78
CA ILE A 1 -33.81 3.53 14.95
C ILE A 1 -32.34 3.85 15.25
N PRO A 2 -31.36 2.92 15.36
CA PRO A 2 -29.97 3.25 15.73
C PRO A 2 -29.29 4.26 14.79
N LEU A 3 -29.52 4.18 13.49
CA LEU A 3 -28.98 5.11 12.52
C LEU A 3 -29.55 6.52 12.63
N LEU A 4 -30.87 6.67 12.94
CA LEU A 4 -31.46 7.98 13.13
C LEU A 4 -30.91 8.68 14.36
N VAL A 5 -30.71 7.93 15.46
CA VAL A 5 -30.07 8.48 16.66
C VAL A 5 -28.61 8.86 16.37
N TRP A 6 -27.90 8.03 15.61
CA TRP A 6 -26.55 8.36 15.18
C TRP A 6 -26.52 9.66 14.37
N TRP A 7 -27.37 9.83 13.37
CA TRP A 7 -27.39 11.05 12.56
C TRP A 7 -27.71 12.30 13.39
N ALA A 8 -28.58 12.19 14.40
CA ALA A 8 -28.82 13.31 15.32
C ALA A 8 -27.58 13.66 16.14
N ILE A 9 -26.84 12.66 16.63
CA ILE A 9 -25.58 12.86 17.37
C ILE A 9 -24.50 13.40 16.44
N GLU A 10 -24.35 12.85 15.23
CA GLU A 10 -23.35 13.26 14.25
C GLU A 10 -23.55 14.73 13.82
N ALA A 11 -24.80 15.15 13.58
CA ALA A 11 -25.13 16.52 13.23
C ALA A 11 -24.75 17.53 14.33
N ASN A 12 -24.70 17.08 15.58
CA ASN A 12 -24.33 17.89 16.75
C ASN A 12 -22.94 17.52 17.33
N ALA A 13 -22.15 16.70 16.62
CA ALA A 13 -20.88 16.19 17.16
C ALA A 13 -19.85 17.31 17.47
N THR A 14 -19.93 18.44 16.79
CA THR A 14 -19.07 19.61 17.03
C THR A 14 -19.60 20.53 18.13
N GLU A 15 -20.83 20.34 18.58
CA GLU A 15 -21.43 21.01 19.74
C GLU A 15 -20.98 20.27 21.01
N PHE A 16 -19.74 20.49 21.43
CA PHE A 16 -19.10 19.70 22.49
C PHE A 16 -19.87 19.73 23.81
N GLU A 17 -20.51 20.84 24.13
CA GLU A 17 -21.31 20.96 25.34
C GLU A 17 -22.51 19.98 25.33
N SER A 18 -23.22 19.87 24.20
CA SER A 18 -24.34 18.94 24.04
C SER A 18 -23.88 17.49 24.14
N ILE A 19 -22.73 17.16 23.57
CA ILE A 19 -22.14 15.82 23.68
C ILE A 19 -21.73 15.52 25.13
N ARG A 20 -21.13 16.49 25.82
CA ARG A 20 -20.72 16.34 27.23
C ARG A 20 -21.93 16.21 28.16
N GLN A 21 -22.99 16.93 27.90
CA GLN A 21 -24.23 16.78 28.66
C GLN A 21 -24.83 15.38 28.46
N LEU A 22 -24.88 14.90 27.21
CA LEU A 22 -25.39 13.56 26.89
C LEU A 22 -24.59 12.45 27.58
N PHE A 23 -23.27 12.43 27.40
CA PHE A 23 -22.38 11.40 27.93
C PHE A 23 -21.94 11.66 29.38
N GLY A 24 -22.35 12.77 29.98
CA GLY A 24 -22.25 13.01 31.42
C GLY A 24 -23.22 12.17 32.25
N ASP A 25 -24.31 11.66 31.62
CA ASP A 25 -25.25 10.74 32.27
C ASP A 25 -24.73 9.28 32.16
N PRO A 26 -24.41 8.61 33.29
CA PRO A 26 -23.96 7.22 33.29
C PRO A 26 -24.95 6.24 32.64
N ASN A 27 -26.26 6.56 32.65
CA ASN A 27 -27.32 5.71 32.05
C ASN A 27 -27.21 5.65 30.52
N VAL A 28 -26.61 6.63 29.88
CA VAL A 28 -26.36 6.64 28.43
C VAL A 28 -25.34 5.58 28.05
N TRP A 29 -24.30 5.40 28.85
CA TRP A 29 -23.20 4.45 28.57
C TRP A 29 -23.64 2.99 28.65
N ILE A 30 -24.59 2.65 29.51
CA ILE A 30 -25.07 1.27 29.68
C ILE A 30 -26.02 0.80 28.56
N GLN A 31 -26.55 1.75 27.76
CA GLN A 31 -27.47 1.41 26.68
C GLN A 31 -26.75 0.56 25.61
N ASN A 32 -27.41 -0.53 25.20
CA ASN A 32 -26.85 -1.43 24.19
C ASN A 32 -26.54 -0.67 22.87
N MET A 33 -27.43 0.21 22.44
CA MET A 33 -27.24 1.03 21.23
C MET A 33 -26.02 1.94 21.35
N THR A 34 -25.78 2.52 22.52
CA THR A 34 -24.61 3.37 22.77
C THR A 34 -23.34 2.56 22.58
N LYS A 35 -23.20 1.42 23.25
CA LYS A 35 -22.02 0.55 23.17
C LYS A 35 -21.79 -0.04 21.78
N SER A 36 -22.87 -0.51 21.13
CA SER A 36 -22.75 -1.26 19.85
C SER A 36 -22.69 -0.37 18.60
N VAL A 37 -23.15 0.89 18.67
CA VAL A 37 -23.27 1.75 17.47
C VAL A 37 -22.69 3.14 17.69
N ILE A 38 -23.05 3.82 18.79
CA ILE A 38 -22.80 5.25 18.91
C ILE A 38 -21.33 5.54 19.26
N LEU A 39 -20.80 4.89 20.30
CA LEU A 39 -19.43 5.17 20.80
C LEU A 39 -18.40 4.98 19.70
N GLN A 40 -18.42 3.83 19.03
CA GLN A 40 -17.43 3.54 17.97
C GLN A 40 -17.50 4.55 16.82
N ARG A 41 -18.72 4.94 16.41
CA ARG A 41 -18.92 5.93 15.34
C ARG A 41 -18.49 7.33 15.76
N LEU A 42 -18.75 7.72 17.00
CA LEU A 42 -18.37 9.04 17.52
C LEU A 42 -16.85 9.16 17.66
N VAL A 43 -16.18 8.12 18.17
CA VAL A 43 -14.71 8.03 18.18
C VAL A 43 -14.15 8.16 16.77
N LYS A 44 -14.72 7.39 15.81
CA LYS A 44 -14.30 7.45 14.41
C LYS A 44 -14.50 8.86 13.82
N ARG A 45 -15.63 9.50 14.10
CA ARG A 45 -15.93 10.86 13.64
C ARG A 45 -14.88 11.86 14.12
N TYR A 46 -14.55 11.84 15.42
CA TYR A 46 -13.56 12.73 16.02
C TYR A 46 -12.13 12.43 15.55
N ALA A 47 -11.77 11.15 15.49
CA ALA A 47 -10.46 10.72 15.04
C ALA A 47 -10.21 11.05 13.56
N MET A 48 -11.24 10.90 12.71
CA MET A 48 -11.13 11.18 11.26
C MET A 48 -11.01 12.67 10.96
N SER A 49 -11.76 13.52 11.65
CA SER A 49 -11.64 14.97 11.54
C SER A 49 -10.29 15.45 12.11
N GLY A 50 -9.87 14.88 13.25
CA GLY A 50 -8.56 15.12 13.84
C GLY A 50 -8.30 16.55 14.29
N THR A 51 -9.34 17.41 14.38
CA THR A 51 -9.17 18.77 14.92
C THR A 51 -8.83 18.69 16.41
N ARG A 52 -8.09 19.67 16.89
CA ARG A 52 -7.66 19.68 18.29
C ARG A 52 -8.85 19.61 19.26
N GLY A 53 -9.93 20.37 18.99
CA GLY A 53 -11.12 20.34 19.84
C GLY A 53 -11.81 18.98 19.88
N GLU A 54 -11.93 18.29 18.74
CA GLU A 54 -12.53 16.96 18.67
C GLU A 54 -11.67 15.90 19.36
N LEU A 55 -10.34 15.98 19.22
CA LEU A 55 -9.42 15.08 19.93
C LEU A 55 -9.40 15.34 21.44
N GLU A 56 -9.52 16.59 21.89
CA GLU A 56 -9.67 16.94 23.30
C GLU A 56 -11.03 16.45 23.85
N ASN A 57 -12.08 16.51 23.04
CA ASN A 57 -13.39 15.96 23.44
C ASN A 57 -13.35 14.43 23.51
N LEU A 58 -12.59 13.78 22.62
CA LEU A 58 -12.33 12.34 22.71
C LEU A 58 -11.57 11.99 24.01
N ALA A 59 -10.57 12.78 24.40
CA ALA A 59 -9.87 12.63 25.67
C ALA A 59 -10.86 12.73 26.86
N TRP A 60 -11.76 13.69 26.81
CA TRP A 60 -12.82 13.81 27.83
C TRP A 60 -13.72 12.57 27.86
N MET A 61 -14.11 11.99 26.73
CA MET A 61 -14.91 10.76 26.68
C MET A 61 -14.18 9.59 27.35
N PHE A 62 -12.89 9.41 27.10
CA PHE A 62 -12.10 8.41 27.80
C PHE A 62 -12.09 8.64 29.31
N LYS A 63 -11.97 9.91 29.75
CA LYS A 63 -11.95 10.28 31.18
C LYS A 63 -13.25 9.96 31.90
N VAL A 64 -14.41 10.13 31.25
CA VAL A 64 -15.73 9.94 31.89
C VAL A 64 -16.32 8.56 31.64
N ALA A 65 -15.69 7.72 30.85
CA ALA A 65 -16.13 6.36 30.58
C ALA A 65 -16.26 5.58 31.92
N PRO A 66 -17.41 5.01 32.22
CA PRO A 66 -17.72 4.54 33.59
C PRO A 66 -17.11 3.16 33.89
N ASP A 67 -16.79 2.37 32.89
CA ASP A 67 -16.35 0.99 33.06
C ASP A 67 -15.34 0.55 31.99
N LYS A 68 -14.69 -0.59 32.26
CA LYS A 68 -13.73 -1.19 31.32
C LYS A 68 -14.33 -1.48 29.97
N ALA A 69 -15.58 -1.94 29.90
CA ALA A 69 -16.23 -2.28 28.63
C ALA A 69 -16.41 -1.03 27.74
N SER A 70 -16.74 0.11 28.34
CA SER A 70 -16.83 1.40 27.64
C SER A 70 -15.44 1.85 27.15
N HIS A 71 -14.39 1.73 27.97
CA HIS A 71 -13.02 2.00 27.55
C HIS A 71 -12.59 1.09 26.40
N ASP A 72 -12.89 -0.21 26.45
CA ASP A 72 -12.53 -1.16 25.39
C ASP A 72 -13.20 -0.77 24.06
N VAL A 73 -14.48 -0.31 24.07
CA VAL A 73 -15.17 0.15 22.85
C VAL A 73 -14.55 1.44 22.31
N LEU A 74 -14.25 2.42 23.19
CA LEU A 74 -13.57 3.66 22.77
C LEU A 74 -12.20 3.35 22.18
N MET A 75 -11.43 2.45 22.81
CA MET A 75 -10.10 2.06 22.39
C MET A 75 -10.14 1.36 21.03
N ALA A 76 -11.04 0.40 20.83
CA ALA A 76 -11.21 -0.29 19.55
C ALA A 76 -11.57 0.70 18.42
N GLY A 77 -12.47 1.65 18.70
CA GLY A 77 -12.82 2.71 17.76
C GLY A 77 -11.62 3.61 17.41
N PHE A 78 -10.82 3.96 18.42
CA PHE A 78 -9.61 4.76 18.25
C PHE A 78 -8.57 4.02 17.40
N GLU A 79 -8.22 2.78 17.75
CA GLU A 79 -7.26 1.97 17.02
C GLU A 79 -7.65 1.79 15.55
N GLN A 80 -8.93 1.46 15.31
CA GLN A 80 -9.44 1.31 13.94
C GLN A 80 -9.35 2.61 13.13
N SER A 81 -9.61 3.76 13.76
CA SER A 81 -9.59 5.06 13.09
C SER A 81 -8.18 5.54 12.77
N PHE A 82 -7.19 5.11 13.53
CA PHE A 82 -5.78 5.44 13.33
C PHE A 82 -4.99 4.32 12.65
N GLU A 83 -5.64 3.28 12.15
CA GLU A 83 -4.95 2.26 11.37
C GLU A 83 -4.40 2.87 10.08
N GLY A 84 -3.08 2.78 9.88
CA GLY A 84 -2.37 3.40 8.75
C GLY A 84 -2.25 4.93 8.80
N ARG A 85 -2.57 5.59 9.92
CA ARG A 85 -2.48 7.05 10.09
C ARG A 85 -1.46 7.40 11.16
N SER A 86 -0.86 8.59 11.07
CA SER A 86 0.09 9.06 12.10
C SER A 86 -0.59 9.30 13.45
N LEU A 87 0.11 8.92 14.52
CA LEU A 87 -0.25 9.27 15.91
C LEU A 87 0.50 10.51 16.41
N GLU A 88 1.29 11.15 15.56
CA GLU A 88 1.99 12.37 15.90
C GLU A 88 0.99 13.53 16.15
N ASN A 89 1.38 14.44 17.03
CA ASN A 89 0.60 15.62 17.38
C ASN A 89 -0.79 15.33 18.02
N LEU A 90 -0.99 14.13 18.57
CA LEU A 90 -2.14 13.89 19.43
C LEU A 90 -2.05 14.75 20.69
N PRO A 91 -3.17 15.33 21.19
CA PRO A 91 -3.16 16.08 22.43
C PRO A 91 -2.61 15.26 23.60
N ALA A 92 -1.76 15.87 24.43
CA ALA A 92 -1.20 15.20 25.60
C ALA A 92 -2.29 14.64 26.53
N SER A 93 -3.42 15.36 26.65
CA SER A 93 -4.61 14.92 27.40
C SER A 93 -5.17 13.61 26.87
N LEU A 94 -5.23 13.43 25.52
CA LEU A 94 -5.72 12.18 24.92
C LEU A 94 -4.74 11.03 25.16
N LEU A 95 -3.44 11.27 25.00
CA LEU A 95 -2.41 10.24 25.26
C LEU A 95 -2.41 9.78 26.72
N GLU A 96 -2.60 10.71 27.65
CA GLU A 96 -2.72 10.41 29.09
C GLU A 96 -3.94 9.49 29.36
N GLN A 97 -5.10 9.83 28.80
CA GLN A 97 -6.32 9.03 28.99
C GLN A 97 -6.21 7.65 28.33
N ILE A 98 -5.62 7.55 27.14
CA ILE A 98 -5.33 6.27 26.47
C ILE A 98 -4.44 5.40 27.36
N ARG A 99 -3.38 5.96 27.96
CA ARG A 99 -2.50 5.22 28.87
C ARG A 99 -3.24 4.80 30.14
N ALA A 100 -4.04 5.68 30.74
CA ALA A 100 -4.86 5.38 31.92
C ALA A 100 -5.88 4.27 31.64
N ALA A 101 -6.42 4.19 30.43
CA ALA A 101 -7.32 3.13 29.98
C ALA A 101 -6.58 1.81 29.61
N GLY A 102 -5.29 1.67 29.92
CA GLY A 102 -4.48 0.48 29.66
C GLY A 102 -3.64 0.51 28.39
N GLY A 103 -3.63 1.64 27.65
CA GLY A 103 -2.76 1.88 26.49
C GLY A 103 -3.14 1.13 25.20
N GLY A 104 -4.23 0.37 25.19
CA GLY A 104 -4.71 -0.37 24.03
C GLY A 104 -3.93 -1.64 23.70
N SER A 105 -3.96 -2.02 22.43
CA SER A 105 -3.27 -3.21 21.92
C SER A 105 -1.74 -3.06 21.92
N LEU A 106 -1.04 -4.18 21.74
CA LEU A 106 0.42 -4.19 21.56
C LEU A 106 0.84 -3.27 20.40
N LYS A 107 0.06 -3.28 19.29
CA LYS A 107 0.27 -2.41 18.12
C LYS A 107 0.23 -0.93 18.53
N LEU A 108 -0.80 -0.53 19.24
CA LEU A 108 -0.97 0.87 19.66
C LEU A 108 0.13 1.30 20.63
N LYS A 109 0.44 0.49 21.62
CA LYS A 109 1.52 0.77 22.59
C LYS A 109 2.86 0.96 21.90
N ALA A 110 3.20 0.07 20.97
CA ALA A 110 4.44 0.16 20.19
C ALA A 110 4.46 1.46 19.36
N ARG A 111 3.36 1.80 18.69
CA ARG A 111 3.22 3.06 17.90
C ARG A 111 3.28 4.32 18.78
N LEU A 112 2.94 4.23 20.04
CA LEU A 112 3.07 5.31 21.04
C LEU A 112 4.48 5.37 21.67
N GLY A 113 5.41 4.53 21.21
CA GLY A 113 6.80 4.55 21.66
C GLY A 113 7.05 3.83 22.99
N ASP A 114 6.14 2.95 23.44
CA ASP A 114 6.35 2.12 24.62
C ASP A 114 7.45 1.10 24.36
N SER A 115 8.59 1.26 25.05
CA SER A 115 9.78 0.43 24.82
C SER A 115 9.56 -1.05 25.15
N ALA A 116 8.75 -1.36 26.17
CA ALA A 116 8.42 -2.75 26.51
C ALA A 116 7.52 -3.37 25.45
N ALA A 117 6.56 -2.60 24.92
CA ALA A 117 5.71 -3.05 23.83
C ALA A 117 6.51 -3.25 22.53
N ILE A 118 7.48 -2.39 22.23
CA ILE A 118 8.38 -2.55 21.07
C ILE A 118 9.20 -3.84 21.23
N ALA A 119 9.79 -4.09 22.39
CA ALA A 119 10.55 -5.32 22.67
C ALA A 119 9.66 -6.56 22.48
N THR A 120 8.46 -6.56 23.07
CA THR A 120 7.48 -7.65 22.92
C THR A 120 7.04 -7.84 21.46
N ALA A 121 6.88 -6.74 20.70
CA ALA A 121 6.56 -6.82 19.27
C ALA A 121 7.68 -7.49 18.47
N ILE A 122 8.95 -7.15 18.75
CA ILE A 122 10.13 -7.76 18.12
C ILE A 122 10.18 -9.27 18.42
N GLU A 123 10.01 -9.67 19.69
CA GLU A 123 9.95 -11.09 20.08
C GLU A 123 8.81 -11.84 19.39
N THR A 124 7.62 -11.21 19.32
CA THR A 124 6.43 -11.79 18.68
C THR A 124 6.65 -11.99 17.17
N VAL A 125 7.31 -11.05 16.51
CA VAL A 125 7.65 -11.12 15.09
C VAL A 125 8.68 -12.22 14.82
N ALA A 126 9.65 -12.41 15.69
CA ALA A 126 10.67 -13.47 15.57
C ALA A 126 10.09 -14.86 15.81
N ASN A 127 9.03 -14.99 16.61
CA ASN A 127 8.42 -16.28 16.94
C ASN A 127 7.63 -16.85 15.75
N THR A 128 8.11 -17.96 15.18
CA THR A 128 7.50 -18.62 14.03
C THR A 128 6.13 -19.26 14.32
N ASN A 129 5.79 -19.49 15.59
CA ASN A 129 4.49 -20.02 16.00
C ASN A 129 3.39 -18.93 16.05
N THR A 130 3.78 -17.64 15.99
CA THR A 130 2.81 -16.54 15.92
C THR A 130 2.06 -16.57 14.58
N PRO A 131 0.72 -16.38 14.58
CA PRO A 131 -0.06 -16.31 13.35
C PRO A 131 0.51 -15.31 12.34
N ALA A 132 0.59 -15.69 11.07
CA ALA A 132 1.23 -14.88 10.02
C ALA A 132 0.64 -13.46 9.92
N GLN A 133 -0.67 -13.30 10.09
CA GLN A 133 -1.30 -11.96 10.06
C GLN A 133 -0.82 -11.08 11.21
N GLN A 134 -0.75 -11.61 12.41
CA GLN A 134 -0.25 -10.87 13.58
C GLN A 134 1.22 -10.48 13.41
N ARG A 135 2.05 -11.38 12.86
CA ARG A 135 3.45 -11.06 12.54
C ARG A 135 3.54 -9.92 11.53
N LYS A 136 2.79 -9.97 10.43
CA LYS A 136 2.77 -8.91 9.41
C LYS A 136 2.32 -7.56 9.97
N ASP A 137 1.30 -7.55 10.80
CA ASP A 137 0.81 -6.33 11.44
C ASP A 137 1.88 -5.68 12.32
N LEU A 138 2.59 -6.49 13.12
CA LEU A 138 3.66 -5.98 13.97
C LEU A 138 4.91 -5.57 13.17
N ILE A 139 5.27 -6.31 12.12
CA ILE A 139 6.34 -5.93 11.18
C ILE A 139 6.05 -4.55 10.59
N SER A 140 4.82 -4.32 10.11
CA SER A 140 4.41 -3.02 9.57
C SER A 140 4.54 -1.90 10.61
N VAL A 141 4.13 -2.15 11.87
CA VAL A 141 4.28 -1.18 12.95
C VAL A 141 5.75 -0.85 13.22
N LEU A 142 6.62 -1.87 13.33
CA LEU A 142 8.05 -1.68 13.58
C LEU A 142 8.73 -0.86 12.47
N GLY A 143 8.32 -1.06 11.22
CA GLY A 143 8.77 -0.24 10.08
C GLY A 143 8.26 1.20 10.15
N GLN A 144 6.97 1.41 10.49
CA GLN A 144 6.37 2.75 10.60
C GLN A 144 7.03 3.62 11.67
N ILE A 145 7.38 3.02 12.81
CA ILE A 145 8.05 3.75 13.91
C ILE A 145 9.56 3.78 13.75
N SER A 146 10.10 3.15 12.71
CA SER A 146 11.54 3.04 12.43
C SER A 146 12.34 2.63 13.67
N ALA A 147 11.86 1.61 14.41
CA ALA A 147 12.49 1.15 15.65
C ALA A 147 13.86 0.50 15.37
N PRO A 148 15.01 1.11 15.71
CA PRO A 148 16.33 0.60 15.32
C PRO A 148 16.61 -0.83 15.80
N ALA A 149 16.10 -1.21 16.96
CA ALA A 149 16.24 -2.55 17.52
C ALA A 149 15.54 -3.65 16.68
N ALA A 150 14.66 -3.27 15.75
CA ALA A 150 13.97 -4.21 14.89
C ALA A 150 14.79 -4.61 13.64
N ILE A 151 15.83 -3.87 13.27
CA ILE A 151 16.59 -4.08 12.03
C ILE A 151 17.13 -5.51 11.95
N GLU A 152 17.93 -5.94 12.91
CA GLU A 152 18.54 -7.27 12.89
C GLU A 152 17.51 -8.42 12.93
N PRO A 153 16.47 -8.37 13.80
CA PRO A 153 15.37 -9.35 13.75
C PRO A 153 14.65 -9.38 12.40
N LEU A 154 14.39 -8.24 11.76
CA LEU A 154 13.75 -8.17 10.46
C LEU A 154 14.65 -8.75 9.36
N LEU A 155 15.95 -8.45 9.36
CA LEU A 155 16.93 -9.05 8.44
C LEU A 155 17.02 -10.57 8.61
N GLY A 156 16.97 -11.07 9.85
CA GLY A 156 16.94 -12.50 10.14
C GLY A 156 15.74 -13.23 9.53
N ILE A 157 14.59 -12.56 9.39
CA ILE A 157 13.39 -13.13 8.75
C ILE A 157 13.63 -13.39 7.26
N LEU A 158 14.36 -12.54 6.55
CA LEU A 158 14.59 -12.70 5.11
C LEU A 158 15.29 -14.02 4.78
N GLY A 159 16.21 -14.46 5.63
CA GLY A 159 16.95 -15.72 5.46
C GLY A 159 16.24 -16.97 6.00
N SER A 160 15.37 -16.82 7.01
CA SER A 160 14.91 -17.94 7.82
C SER A 160 13.47 -18.40 7.54
N THR A 161 12.55 -17.54 7.13
CA THR A 161 11.15 -17.91 6.93
C THR A 161 10.87 -18.42 5.51
N ALA A 162 10.01 -19.41 5.39
CA ALA A 162 9.47 -19.87 4.10
C ALA A 162 8.25 -19.04 3.64
N ASP A 163 7.58 -18.31 4.55
CA ASP A 163 6.38 -17.52 4.23
C ASP A 163 6.72 -16.27 3.41
N LYS A 164 6.31 -16.30 2.13
CA LYS A 164 6.55 -15.20 1.20
C LYS A 164 5.86 -13.89 1.62
N SER A 165 4.68 -13.97 2.24
CA SER A 165 3.94 -12.77 2.63
C SER A 165 4.60 -12.05 3.82
N ILE A 166 5.24 -12.79 4.71
CA ILE A 166 6.04 -12.24 5.81
C ILE A 166 7.32 -11.61 5.26
N LYS A 167 8.02 -12.28 4.31
CA LYS A 167 9.20 -11.68 3.64
C LYS A 167 8.86 -10.35 2.95
N GLN A 168 7.74 -10.30 2.23
CA GLN A 168 7.29 -9.08 1.56
C GLN A 168 6.97 -7.97 2.57
N ALA A 169 6.24 -8.28 3.64
CA ALA A 169 5.97 -7.32 4.72
C ALA A 169 7.26 -6.82 5.38
N THR A 170 8.25 -7.72 5.55
CA THR A 170 9.56 -7.37 6.11
C THR A 170 10.35 -6.43 5.20
N LEU A 171 10.40 -6.71 3.89
CA LEU A 171 11.05 -5.83 2.91
C LEU A 171 10.41 -4.44 2.89
N ASN A 172 9.08 -4.37 2.94
CA ASN A 172 8.37 -3.09 3.00
C ASN A 172 8.66 -2.33 4.30
N ALA A 173 8.71 -3.02 5.44
CA ALA A 173 9.05 -2.39 6.72
C ALA A 173 10.48 -1.86 6.74
N LEU A 174 11.43 -2.57 6.10
CA LEU A 174 12.83 -2.17 6.02
C LEU A 174 13.05 -0.88 5.22
N GLN A 175 12.10 -0.45 4.38
CA GLN A 175 12.15 0.87 3.72
C GLN A 175 12.18 2.04 4.73
N GLY A 176 11.63 1.86 5.94
CA GLY A 176 11.59 2.87 6.99
C GLY A 176 12.94 3.14 7.65
N PHE A 177 13.98 2.37 7.33
CA PHE A 177 15.31 2.50 7.92
C PHE A 177 16.34 2.98 6.90
N ASP A 178 17.46 3.51 7.40
CA ASP A 178 18.56 4.00 6.58
C ASP A 178 19.89 3.43 7.09
N THR A 179 20.17 2.18 6.71
CA THR A 179 21.43 1.50 7.05
C THR A 179 21.86 0.59 5.91
N ASP A 180 23.15 0.60 5.57
CA ASP A 180 23.70 -0.14 4.43
C ASP A 180 23.59 -1.66 4.54
N ASN A 181 23.49 -2.20 5.77
CA ASN A 181 23.31 -3.63 5.96
C ASN A 181 21.95 -4.13 5.40
N ILE A 182 20.95 -3.27 5.23
CA ILE A 182 19.64 -3.63 4.66
C ILE A 182 19.80 -4.04 3.20
N SER A 183 20.42 -3.19 2.38
CA SER A 183 20.65 -3.51 0.96
C SER A 183 21.57 -4.72 0.80
N THR A 184 22.66 -4.79 1.56
CA THR A 184 23.60 -5.91 1.51
C THR A 184 22.92 -7.25 1.84
N ASN A 185 22.15 -7.32 2.92
CA ASN A 185 21.43 -8.56 3.30
C ASN A 185 20.28 -8.88 2.34
N THR A 186 19.57 -7.86 1.84
CA THR A 186 18.52 -8.06 0.83
C THR A 186 19.09 -8.65 -0.45
N LEU A 187 20.21 -8.12 -0.95
CA LEU A 187 20.89 -8.63 -2.14
C LEU A 187 21.43 -10.05 -1.94
N ALA A 188 21.99 -10.35 -0.76
CA ALA A 188 22.47 -11.69 -0.43
C ALA A 188 21.32 -12.73 -0.43
N ALA A 189 20.13 -12.35 0.00
CA ALA A 189 18.95 -13.22 0.03
C ALA A 189 18.19 -13.26 -1.31
N TYR A 190 18.44 -12.32 -2.23
CA TYR A 190 17.64 -12.03 -3.42
C TYR A 190 17.41 -13.25 -4.32
N VAL A 191 18.44 -14.04 -4.59
CA VAL A 191 18.36 -15.23 -5.47
C VAL A 191 17.44 -16.32 -4.92
N ASN A 192 17.20 -16.31 -3.61
CA ASN A 192 16.32 -17.26 -2.93
C ASN A 192 14.87 -16.76 -2.80
N PHE A 193 14.59 -15.56 -3.28
CA PHE A 193 13.24 -15.00 -3.25
C PHE A 193 12.39 -15.53 -4.39
N SER A 194 11.08 -15.72 -4.14
CA SER A 194 10.14 -15.95 -5.23
C SER A 194 10.07 -14.72 -6.15
N PRO A 195 9.65 -14.88 -7.42
CA PRO A 195 9.54 -13.75 -8.35
C PRO A 195 8.72 -12.58 -7.79
N GLU A 196 7.64 -12.85 -7.05
CA GLU A 196 6.82 -11.81 -6.42
C GLU A 196 7.56 -11.09 -5.28
N THR A 197 8.39 -11.81 -4.53
CA THR A 197 9.21 -11.22 -3.45
C THR A 197 10.38 -10.43 -4.02
N GLN A 198 10.96 -10.87 -5.16
CA GLN A 198 11.97 -10.11 -5.88
C GLN A 198 11.47 -8.73 -6.32
N VAL A 199 10.21 -8.62 -6.77
CA VAL A 199 9.60 -7.32 -7.11
C VAL A 199 9.60 -6.38 -5.91
N VAL A 200 9.24 -6.87 -4.72
CA VAL A 200 9.25 -6.05 -3.49
C VAL A 200 10.68 -5.67 -3.09
N ALA A 201 11.63 -6.60 -3.23
CA ALA A 201 13.04 -6.31 -2.99
C ALA A 201 13.60 -5.26 -3.96
N GLN A 202 13.20 -5.29 -5.24
CA GLN A 202 13.56 -4.26 -6.21
C GLN A 202 13.02 -2.89 -5.81
N SER A 203 11.77 -2.82 -5.35
CA SER A 203 11.17 -1.56 -4.86
C SER A 203 11.93 -1.01 -3.65
N LEU A 204 12.31 -1.88 -2.70
CA LEU A 204 13.15 -1.50 -1.57
C LEU A 204 14.52 -0.96 -2.03
N LEU A 205 15.21 -1.69 -2.89
CA LEU A 205 16.56 -1.34 -3.35
C LEU A 205 16.57 -0.10 -4.25
N ALA A 206 15.51 0.12 -5.03
CA ALA A 206 15.35 1.33 -5.85
C ALA A 206 14.95 2.56 -5.04
N SER A 207 14.54 2.44 -3.78
CA SER A 207 14.03 3.55 -2.98
C SER A 207 15.11 4.51 -2.47
N ARG A 208 16.39 4.12 -2.48
CA ARG A 208 17.51 4.95 -2.05
C ARG A 208 18.66 4.90 -3.06
N SER A 209 19.29 6.04 -3.31
CA SER A 209 20.39 6.15 -4.28
C SER A 209 21.53 5.15 -3.99
N ALA A 210 22.01 5.07 -2.74
CA ALA A 210 23.08 4.15 -2.35
C ALA A 210 22.72 2.66 -2.58
N TRP A 211 21.47 2.28 -2.32
CA TRP A 211 21.00 0.91 -2.52
C TRP A 211 20.77 0.60 -4.00
N THR A 212 20.33 1.61 -4.77
CA THR A 212 20.21 1.52 -6.23
C THR A 212 21.55 1.21 -6.88
N VAL A 213 22.63 1.91 -6.49
CA VAL A 213 23.98 1.62 -7.01
C VAL A 213 24.38 0.17 -6.74
N GLN A 214 24.12 -0.35 -5.53
CA GLN A 214 24.43 -1.74 -5.21
C GLN A 214 23.60 -2.73 -6.06
N LEU A 215 22.31 -2.45 -6.31
CA LEU A 215 21.47 -3.28 -7.17
C LEU A 215 21.99 -3.27 -8.62
N LEU A 216 22.30 -2.11 -9.17
CA LEU A 216 22.83 -1.96 -10.53
C LEU A 216 24.17 -2.71 -10.68
N GLN A 217 25.05 -2.68 -9.67
CA GLN A 217 26.28 -3.45 -9.65
C GLN A 217 26.01 -4.97 -9.73
N GLN A 218 24.98 -5.50 -9.01
CA GLN A 218 24.64 -6.92 -9.11
C GLN A 218 24.10 -7.30 -10.50
N VAL A 219 23.42 -6.38 -11.18
CA VAL A 219 22.96 -6.57 -12.57
C VAL A 219 24.15 -6.54 -13.53
N GLN A 220 25.06 -5.60 -13.39
CA GLN A 220 26.28 -5.48 -14.19
C GLN A 220 27.18 -6.70 -14.03
N ASP A 221 27.31 -7.21 -12.81
CA ASP A 221 28.06 -8.45 -12.51
C ASP A 221 27.33 -9.72 -13.00
N LYS A 222 26.16 -9.60 -13.63
CA LYS A 222 25.32 -10.70 -14.12
C LYS A 222 24.86 -11.68 -13.02
N LYS A 223 24.87 -11.25 -11.76
CA LYS A 223 24.33 -12.01 -10.63
C LYS A 223 22.82 -11.90 -10.55
N ILE A 224 22.25 -10.80 -11.04
CA ILE A 224 20.82 -10.58 -11.23
C ILE A 224 20.60 -10.36 -12.74
N PRO A 225 19.72 -11.15 -13.37
CA PRO A 225 19.41 -10.99 -14.79
C PRO A 225 18.79 -9.62 -15.08
N VAL A 226 19.23 -8.94 -16.12
CA VAL A 226 18.76 -7.60 -16.52
C VAL A 226 17.26 -7.59 -16.81
N ASP A 227 16.76 -8.64 -17.45
CA ASP A 227 15.34 -8.83 -17.81
C ASP A 227 14.43 -9.17 -16.62
N SER A 228 15.02 -9.50 -15.47
CA SER A 228 14.27 -9.72 -14.22
C SER A 228 13.92 -8.42 -13.48
N ILE A 229 14.58 -7.30 -13.81
CA ILE A 229 14.30 -6.00 -13.19
C ILE A 229 13.02 -5.41 -13.77
N ARG A 230 12.11 -5.05 -12.89
CA ARG A 230 10.83 -4.49 -13.28
C ARG A 230 10.94 -3.03 -13.72
N GLN A 231 10.14 -2.67 -14.71
CA GLN A 231 10.12 -1.32 -15.25
C GLN A 231 9.83 -0.26 -14.18
N GLU A 232 8.99 -0.57 -13.21
CA GLU A 232 8.67 0.33 -12.09
C GLU A 232 9.91 0.66 -11.26
N ALA A 233 10.73 -0.35 -10.97
CA ALA A 233 11.99 -0.13 -10.25
C ALA A 233 12.96 0.72 -11.08
N ILE A 234 13.09 0.45 -12.38
CA ILE A 234 13.96 1.23 -13.28
C ILE A 234 13.50 2.69 -13.34
N LEU A 235 12.18 2.93 -13.42
CA LEU A 235 11.64 4.29 -13.40
C LEU A 235 11.90 5.01 -12.08
N THR A 236 11.81 4.30 -10.95
CA THR A 236 12.17 4.86 -9.63
C THR A 236 13.65 5.20 -9.55
N MET A 237 14.54 4.33 -10.07
CA MET A 237 15.98 4.60 -10.14
C MET A 237 16.30 5.88 -10.92
N LEU A 238 15.61 6.13 -12.04
CA LEU A 238 15.79 7.33 -12.86
C LEU A 238 15.32 8.63 -12.19
N LEU A 239 14.54 8.54 -11.12
CA LEU A 239 14.10 9.71 -10.34
C LEU A 239 15.16 10.19 -9.34
N HIS A 240 16.20 9.40 -9.07
CA HIS A 240 17.30 9.87 -8.24
C HIS A 240 18.08 10.97 -8.97
N ASP A 241 18.40 12.04 -8.24
CA ASP A 241 19.29 13.09 -8.74
C ASP A 241 20.76 12.62 -8.66
N ASN A 242 21.09 11.61 -9.51
CA ASN A 242 22.39 10.98 -9.55
C ASN A 242 22.71 10.57 -10.99
N GLU A 243 23.67 11.26 -11.61
CA GLU A 243 24.04 11.04 -13.01
C GLU A 243 24.72 9.68 -13.24
N GLU A 244 25.41 9.12 -12.25
CA GLU A 244 25.98 7.78 -12.33
C GLU A 244 24.88 6.72 -12.45
N ILE A 245 23.83 6.81 -11.62
CA ILE A 245 22.65 5.92 -11.70
C ILE A 245 21.99 6.05 -13.07
N LYS A 246 21.74 7.28 -13.55
CA LYS A 246 21.12 7.52 -14.86
C LYS A 246 21.94 6.90 -15.99
N SER A 247 23.28 7.07 -15.95
CA SER A 247 24.18 6.48 -16.94
C SER A 247 24.17 4.96 -16.92
N GLN A 248 24.25 4.34 -15.74
CA GLN A 248 24.20 2.87 -15.60
C GLN A 248 22.87 2.30 -16.03
N VAL A 249 21.75 2.96 -15.69
CA VAL A 249 20.41 2.55 -16.12
C VAL A 249 20.32 2.59 -17.65
N LEU A 250 20.81 3.65 -18.29
CA LEU A 250 20.80 3.76 -19.76
C LEU A 250 21.66 2.67 -20.41
N GLU A 251 22.84 2.36 -19.85
CA GLU A 251 23.73 1.32 -20.35
C GLU A 251 23.11 -0.08 -20.25
N LEU A 252 22.49 -0.41 -19.09
CA LEU A 252 21.97 -1.75 -18.81
C LEU A 252 20.61 -2.02 -19.44
N PHE A 253 19.73 -1.02 -19.47
CA PHE A 253 18.32 -1.19 -19.88
C PHE A 253 17.95 -0.46 -21.18
N GLY A 254 18.87 0.37 -21.71
CA GLY A 254 18.62 1.20 -22.89
C GLY A 254 17.70 2.40 -22.60
N GLU A 255 17.39 3.15 -23.65
CA GLU A 255 16.44 4.27 -23.55
C GLU A 255 15.01 3.75 -23.26
N ILE A 256 14.45 4.22 -22.17
CA ILE A 256 13.05 3.97 -21.84
C ILE A 256 12.21 5.12 -22.44
N SER A 257 12.20 5.18 -23.77
CA SER A 257 11.40 6.17 -24.48
C SER A 257 9.99 5.60 -24.76
N PRO A 258 8.93 6.42 -24.68
CA PRO A 258 7.62 6.00 -25.14
C PRO A 258 7.68 5.73 -26.65
N ALA A 259 6.98 4.68 -27.09
CA ALA A 259 6.87 4.39 -28.52
C ALA A 259 6.28 5.59 -29.28
N THR A 260 6.79 5.86 -30.48
CA THR A 260 6.21 6.92 -31.33
C THR A 260 4.76 6.59 -31.68
N SER A 261 3.98 7.63 -32.02
CA SER A 261 2.57 7.45 -32.41
C SER A 261 2.43 6.47 -33.60
N GLU A 262 3.37 6.49 -34.54
CA GLU A 262 3.37 5.60 -35.71
C GLU A 262 3.67 4.15 -35.33
N GLN A 263 4.67 3.92 -34.48
CA GLN A 263 4.99 2.58 -33.97
C GLN A 263 3.84 1.99 -33.17
N LEU A 264 3.18 2.82 -32.37
CA LEU A 264 2.02 2.44 -31.58
C LEU A 264 0.83 2.04 -32.47
N GLN A 265 0.51 2.87 -33.47
CA GLN A 265 -0.56 2.60 -34.40
C GLN A 265 -0.28 1.32 -35.25
N ALA A 266 0.95 1.14 -35.73
CA ALA A 266 1.36 -0.06 -36.46
C ALA A 266 1.18 -1.31 -35.57
N ARG A 267 1.59 -1.26 -34.30
CA ARG A 267 1.42 -2.38 -33.36
C ARG A 267 -0.04 -2.69 -33.06
N ILE A 268 -0.87 -1.67 -32.88
CA ILE A 268 -2.31 -1.87 -32.65
C ILE A 268 -2.96 -2.52 -33.88
N LYS A 269 -2.63 -2.05 -35.09
CA LYS A 269 -3.16 -2.62 -36.34
C LYS A 269 -2.76 -4.09 -36.49
N GLU A 270 -1.51 -4.43 -36.21
CA GLU A 270 -1.02 -5.82 -36.20
C GLU A 270 -1.82 -6.68 -35.22
N LEU A 271 -2.02 -6.22 -33.98
CA LEU A 271 -2.75 -6.95 -32.95
C LEU A 271 -4.25 -7.12 -33.29
N VAL A 272 -4.89 -6.09 -33.88
CA VAL A 272 -6.26 -6.19 -34.36
C VAL A 272 -6.39 -7.29 -35.43
N SER A 273 -5.47 -7.31 -36.39
CA SER A 273 -5.44 -8.35 -37.44
C SER A 273 -5.24 -9.74 -36.83
N LEU A 274 -4.24 -9.89 -35.95
CA LEU A 274 -3.94 -11.14 -35.26
C LEU A 274 -5.15 -11.68 -34.46
N ILE A 275 -5.89 -10.81 -33.78
CA ILE A 275 -7.06 -11.22 -32.98
C ILE A 275 -8.21 -11.61 -33.90
N ALA A 276 -8.32 -11.00 -35.09
CA ALA A 276 -9.37 -11.29 -36.07
C ALA A 276 -9.13 -12.58 -36.87
N GLU A 277 -7.89 -13.08 -36.97
CA GLU A 277 -7.52 -14.27 -37.76
C GLU A 277 -8.18 -15.56 -37.27
N ALA A 278 -8.39 -15.73 -35.94
CA ALA A 278 -9.00 -16.92 -35.40
C ALA A 278 -9.67 -16.62 -34.05
N SER A 279 -10.58 -17.52 -33.65
CA SER A 279 -11.26 -17.41 -32.36
C SER A 279 -10.31 -17.72 -31.18
N GLY A 280 -10.45 -16.96 -30.10
CA GLY A 280 -9.81 -17.25 -28.81
C GLY A 280 -10.73 -18.05 -27.88
N ASN A 281 -10.11 -18.81 -26.97
CA ASN A 281 -10.81 -19.52 -25.90
C ASN A 281 -10.89 -18.63 -24.64
N PRO A 282 -12.07 -18.15 -24.24
CA PRO A 282 -12.18 -17.25 -23.10
C PRO A 282 -11.86 -17.92 -21.74
N TYR A 283 -11.93 -19.23 -21.62
CA TYR A 283 -11.53 -19.95 -20.39
C TYR A 283 -10.02 -19.97 -20.21
N ASP A 284 -9.25 -20.17 -21.27
CA ASP A 284 -7.81 -20.02 -21.27
C ASP A 284 -7.44 -18.55 -21.05
N GLY A 285 -8.20 -17.64 -21.66
CA GLY A 285 -8.10 -16.21 -21.48
C GLY A 285 -8.29 -15.77 -20.03
N LYS A 286 -9.23 -16.38 -19.28
CA LYS A 286 -9.42 -16.13 -17.85
C LYS A 286 -8.14 -16.46 -17.04
N ARG A 287 -7.48 -17.59 -17.34
CA ARG A 287 -6.23 -17.94 -16.68
C ARG A 287 -5.12 -16.95 -17.00
N LEU A 288 -4.99 -16.55 -18.26
CA LEU A 288 -4.02 -15.54 -18.68
C LEU A 288 -4.30 -14.17 -18.05
N PHE A 289 -5.57 -13.77 -17.96
CA PHE A 289 -5.97 -12.56 -17.24
C PHE A 289 -5.52 -12.59 -15.78
N LEU A 290 -5.82 -13.66 -15.04
CA LEU A 290 -5.43 -13.80 -13.64
C LEU A 290 -3.92 -13.75 -13.45
N GLN A 291 -3.16 -14.30 -14.39
CA GLN A 291 -1.70 -14.33 -14.37
C GLN A 291 -1.07 -12.96 -14.67
N HIS A 292 -1.58 -12.22 -15.66
CA HIS A 292 -0.92 -11.03 -16.21
C HIS A 292 -1.61 -9.71 -15.84
N CYS A 293 -2.91 -9.72 -15.58
CA CYS A 293 -3.73 -8.52 -15.32
C CYS A 293 -4.42 -8.56 -13.97
N GLY A 294 -4.85 -9.76 -13.55
CA GLY A 294 -5.69 -9.99 -12.38
C GLY A 294 -5.02 -9.70 -11.04
N LYS A 295 -3.70 -9.53 -11.00
CA LYS A 295 -3.02 -9.03 -9.78
C LYS A 295 -3.49 -7.62 -9.43
N CYS A 296 -3.68 -6.77 -10.43
CA CYS A 296 -4.04 -5.36 -10.27
C CYS A 296 -5.50 -5.09 -10.58
N HIS A 297 -6.03 -5.67 -11.66
CA HIS A 297 -7.36 -5.37 -12.17
C HIS A 297 -8.39 -6.41 -11.75
N GLN A 298 -9.59 -5.93 -11.44
CA GLN A 298 -10.77 -6.76 -11.28
C GLN A 298 -11.56 -6.80 -12.60
N LEU A 299 -11.98 -8.01 -13.01
CA LEU A 299 -12.97 -8.21 -14.06
C LEU A 299 -14.08 -9.11 -13.52
N PHE A 300 -15.31 -8.62 -13.48
CA PHE A 300 -16.44 -9.23 -12.75
C PHE A 300 -16.12 -9.44 -11.26
N THR A 301 -16.01 -10.69 -10.84
CA THR A 301 -15.66 -11.07 -9.46
C THR A 301 -14.20 -11.48 -9.30
N ASP A 302 -13.47 -11.65 -10.41
CA ASP A 302 -12.11 -12.17 -10.43
C ASP A 302 -11.07 -11.04 -10.43
N GLY A 303 -9.98 -11.23 -9.70
CA GLY A 303 -8.82 -10.36 -9.71
C GLY A 303 -8.72 -9.37 -8.54
N GLY A 304 -7.71 -8.49 -8.61
CA GLY A 304 -7.32 -7.52 -7.60
C GLY A 304 -8.01 -6.16 -7.74
N LYS A 305 -7.71 -5.27 -6.79
CA LYS A 305 -8.29 -3.92 -6.72
C LYS A 305 -7.21 -2.82 -6.64
N ILE A 306 -6.01 -3.11 -7.13
CA ILE A 306 -4.91 -2.12 -7.19
C ILE A 306 -5.17 -1.15 -8.33
N GLY A 307 -5.48 -1.66 -9.51
CA GLY A 307 -5.85 -0.89 -10.68
C GLY A 307 -7.37 -0.75 -10.87
N PRO A 308 -7.81 -0.03 -11.91
CA PRO A 308 -9.22 0.15 -12.20
C PRO A 308 -9.98 -1.16 -12.38
N ASN A 309 -11.26 -1.19 -11.93
CA ASN A 309 -12.16 -2.29 -12.21
C ASN A 309 -12.58 -2.28 -13.69
N LEU A 310 -12.21 -3.33 -14.44
CA LEU A 310 -12.47 -3.44 -15.88
C LEU A 310 -13.91 -3.81 -16.23
N THR A 311 -14.71 -4.27 -15.26
CA THR A 311 -16.11 -4.68 -15.50
C THR A 311 -16.95 -3.55 -16.08
N THR A 312 -16.70 -2.33 -15.63
CA THR A 312 -17.46 -1.12 -16.02
C THR A 312 -16.93 -0.44 -17.28
N TYR A 313 -15.83 -0.95 -17.85
CA TYR A 313 -15.26 -0.38 -19.08
C TYR A 313 -16.02 -0.85 -20.34
N LYS A 314 -15.95 -0.01 -21.37
CA LYS A 314 -16.46 -0.34 -22.71
C LYS A 314 -15.51 -1.34 -23.36
N ARG A 315 -15.82 -2.64 -23.23
CA ARG A 315 -14.94 -3.74 -23.64
C ARG A 315 -15.23 -4.32 -25.03
N ASP A 316 -16.20 -3.75 -25.74
CA ASP A 316 -16.54 -4.06 -27.14
C ASP A 316 -15.62 -3.34 -28.14
N ASP A 317 -15.01 -2.22 -27.76
CA ASP A 317 -14.06 -1.48 -28.58
C ASP A 317 -12.64 -2.08 -28.43
N LEU A 318 -12.29 -2.97 -29.38
CA LEU A 318 -10.99 -3.65 -29.38
C LEU A 318 -9.82 -2.68 -29.56
N GLN A 319 -9.98 -1.63 -30.39
CA GLN A 319 -8.89 -0.69 -30.64
C GLN A 319 -8.58 0.14 -29.39
N ALA A 320 -9.61 0.66 -28.71
CA ALA A 320 -9.45 1.38 -27.47
C ALA A 320 -8.84 0.51 -26.36
N MET A 321 -9.26 -0.76 -26.26
CA MET A 321 -8.67 -1.70 -25.32
C MET A 321 -7.19 -1.95 -25.61
N LEU A 322 -6.84 -2.23 -26.87
CA LEU A 322 -5.46 -2.46 -27.27
C LEU A 322 -4.60 -1.23 -27.00
N LEU A 323 -5.10 -0.03 -27.29
CA LEU A 323 -4.40 1.22 -27.02
C LEU A 323 -4.01 1.33 -25.53
N ASN A 324 -4.95 1.07 -24.63
CA ASN A 324 -4.70 1.14 -23.17
C ASN A 324 -3.78 0.01 -22.66
N VAL A 325 -3.76 -1.16 -23.32
CA VAL A 325 -2.87 -2.27 -22.93
C VAL A 325 -1.45 -2.08 -23.49
N VAL A 326 -1.32 -1.55 -24.71
CA VAL A 326 -0.02 -1.35 -25.38
C VAL A 326 0.66 -0.07 -24.89
N ASN A 327 -0.10 0.99 -24.67
CA ASN A 327 0.39 2.25 -24.10
C ASN A 327 -0.48 2.71 -22.91
N PRO A 328 -0.29 2.13 -21.73
CA PRO A 328 -1.10 2.43 -20.55
C PRO A 328 -0.92 3.86 -20.03
N SER A 329 0.11 4.55 -20.49
CA SER A 329 0.39 5.94 -20.11
C SER A 329 -0.36 6.98 -20.96
N ILE A 330 -1.02 6.56 -22.06
CA ILE A 330 -1.72 7.49 -22.96
C ILE A 330 -2.93 8.15 -22.30
N THR A 331 -3.61 7.41 -21.42
CA THR A 331 -4.76 7.91 -20.66
C THR A 331 -4.75 7.29 -19.25
N ILE A 332 -4.26 8.04 -18.30
CA ILE A 332 -4.30 7.63 -16.89
C ILE A 332 -5.64 8.12 -16.32
N ARG A 333 -6.41 7.19 -15.77
CA ARG A 333 -7.71 7.50 -15.16
C ARG A 333 -7.50 8.25 -13.86
N GLU A 334 -8.35 9.24 -13.59
CA GLU A 334 -8.42 9.96 -12.30
C GLU A 334 -8.46 8.98 -11.09
N GLY A 335 -7.62 9.24 -10.10
CA GLY A 335 -7.43 8.39 -8.93
C GLY A 335 -6.46 7.22 -9.13
N PHE A 336 -5.82 7.11 -10.32
CA PHE A 336 -4.77 6.14 -10.63
C PHE A 336 -3.49 6.80 -11.15
N GLU A 337 -3.33 8.09 -10.86
CA GLU A 337 -2.10 8.81 -11.14
C GLU A 337 -0.96 8.22 -10.33
N ASN A 338 0.19 8.10 -10.98
CA ASN A 338 1.42 7.67 -10.33
C ASN A 338 2.12 8.89 -9.72
N TYR A 339 2.40 8.82 -8.43
CA TYR A 339 3.11 9.86 -7.70
C TYR A 339 4.50 9.41 -7.31
N ALA A 340 5.47 10.32 -7.37
CA ALA A 340 6.76 10.19 -6.71
C ALA A 340 6.78 11.08 -5.47
N LEU A 341 7.17 10.52 -4.34
CA LEU A 341 7.46 11.24 -3.11
C LEU A 341 8.96 11.18 -2.85
N PHE A 342 9.59 12.34 -2.76
CA PHE A 342 10.96 12.49 -2.29
C PHE A 342 10.91 12.86 -0.82
N THR A 343 11.58 12.10 0.01
CA THR A 343 11.49 12.30 1.47
C THR A 343 12.79 12.87 2.03
N LEU A 344 12.67 13.63 3.13
CA LEU A 344 13.81 14.25 3.81
C LEU A 344 14.81 13.19 4.36
N ASP A 345 14.36 11.97 4.58
CA ASP A 345 15.20 10.83 4.95
C ASP A 345 15.81 10.09 3.73
N GLY A 346 15.75 10.72 2.54
CA GLY A 346 16.44 10.28 1.32
C GLY A 346 15.78 9.13 0.56
N ARG A 347 14.47 8.85 0.80
CA ARG A 347 13.72 7.87 0.01
C ARG A 347 13.07 8.51 -1.21
N THR A 348 13.07 7.76 -2.31
CA THR A 348 12.22 8.00 -3.49
C THR A 348 11.17 6.89 -3.54
N LEU A 349 9.91 7.25 -3.31
CA LEU A 349 8.79 6.32 -3.23
C LEU A 349 7.82 6.60 -4.37
N THR A 350 7.34 5.56 -5.06
CA THR A 350 6.38 5.69 -6.15
C THR A 350 5.13 4.86 -5.90
N GLY A 351 3.97 5.36 -6.33
CA GLY A 351 2.70 4.65 -6.15
C GLY A 351 1.47 5.51 -6.38
N PHE A 352 0.31 4.90 -6.22
CA PHE A 352 -0.96 5.63 -6.16
C PHE A 352 -1.17 6.23 -4.78
N ILE A 353 -1.80 7.39 -4.70
CA ILE A 353 -2.33 7.89 -3.41
C ILE A 353 -3.57 7.07 -3.06
N ASP A 354 -3.45 6.19 -2.08
CA ASP A 354 -4.54 5.34 -1.60
C ASP A 354 -5.40 6.05 -0.54
N ASP A 355 -4.77 6.87 0.28
CA ASP A 355 -5.41 7.73 1.28
C ASP A 355 -4.50 8.92 1.60
N GLN A 356 -5.07 10.03 2.02
CA GLN A 356 -4.31 11.18 2.49
C GLN A 356 -5.14 12.06 3.44
N ASP A 357 -4.44 12.69 4.37
CA ASP A 357 -5.01 13.73 5.21
C ASP A 357 -4.00 14.89 5.39
N SER A 358 -4.24 15.77 6.35
CA SER A 358 -3.34 16.89 6.64
C SER A 358 -1.97 16.48 7.21
N ARG A 359 -1.78 15.21 7.59
CA ARG A 359 -0.59 14.71 8.29
C ARG A 359 0.17 13.65 7.52
N VAL A 360 -0.54 12.80 6.78
CA VAL A 360 0.06 11.68 6.08
C VAL A 360 -0.42 11.57 4.64
N ILE A 361 0.43 10.96 3.81
CA ILE A 361 0.07 10.38 2.53
C ILE A 361 0.30 8.89 2.63
N VAL A 362 -0.66 8.09 2.19
CA VAL A 362 -0.55 6.65 2.07
C VAL A 362 -0.39 6.31 0.60
N LEU A 363 0.80 5.88 0.22
CA LEU A 363 1.07 5.35 -1.11
C LEU A 363 0.73 3.88 -1.16
N ARG A 364 0.16 3.43 -2.27
CA ARG A 364 -0.02 2.02 -2.60
C ARG A 364 0.79 1.66 -3.83
N GLY A 365 1.76 0.78 -3.65
CA GLY A 365 2.61 0.27 -4.72
C GLY A 365 1.91 -0.77 -5.61
N THR A 366 2.59 -1.17 -6.68
CA THR A 366 2.14 -2.23 -7.60
C THR A 366 2.08 -3.62 -6.94
N ASP A 367 2.76 -3.80 -5.83
CA ASP A 367 2.69 -4.99 -4.97
C ASP A 367 1.44 -5.02 -4.07
N GLY A 368 0.65 -3.93 -4.06
CA GLY A 368 -0.54 -3.75 -3.24
C GLY A 368 -0.24 -3.34 -1.80
N GLN A 369 1.04 -3.16 -1.45
CA GLN A 369 1.42 -2.72 -0.12
C GLN A 369 1.18 -1.22 0.06
N ARG A 370 0.87 -0.84 1.30
CA ARG A 370 0.60 0.55 1.68
C ARG A 370 1.78 1.08 2.47
N THR A 371 2.37 2.16 2.00
CA THR A 371 3.44 2.89 2.69
C THR A 371 2.90 4.20 3.21
N VAL A 372 2.91 4.35 4.53
CA VAL A 372 2.48 5.60 5.21
C VAL A 372 3.68 6.54 5.28
N VAL A 373 3.53 7.72 4.72
CA VAL A 373 4.56 8.76 4.72
C VAL A 373 4.02 10.00 5.43
N ASN A 374 4.72 10.44 6.47
CA ASN A 374 4.38 11.69 7.15
C ASN A 374 4.64 12.88 6.21
N ARG A 375 3.69 13.80 6.09
CA ARG A 375 3.85 15.00 5.24
C ARG A 375 5.03 15.87 5.66
N ASN A 376 5.36 15.90 6.95
CA ASN A 376 6.54 16.63 7.44
C ASN A 376 7.87 16.00 6.99
N ASN A 377 7.85 14.75 6.51
CA ASN A 377 9.01 14.07 5.95
C ASN A 377 9.03 14.09 4.41
N ILE A 378 8.08 14.75 3.77
CA ILE A 378 8.04 14.88 2.31
C ILE A 378 8.72 16.20 1.94
N ASP A 379 9.79 16.11 1.18
CA ASP A 379 10.49 17.26 0.60
C ASP A 379 9.78 17.71 -0.68
N GLU A 380 9.50 16.77 -1.58
CA GLU A 380 8.84 17.04 -2.85
C GLU A 380 7.85 15.94 -3.21
N MET A 381 6.78 16.29 -3.91
CA MET A 381 5.81 15.39 -4.52
C MET A 381 5.59 15.74 -5.98
N GLN A 382 5.76 14.78 -6.86
CA GLN A 382 5.57 14.94 -8.30
C GLN A 382 4.54 13.95 -8.85
N VAL A 383 3.77 14.36 -9.84
CA VAL A 383 2.97 13.46 -10.66
C VAL A 383 3.84 12.91 -11.78
N ILE A 384 4.01 11.60 -11.83
CA ILE A 384 4.71 10.93 -12.91
C ILE A 384 3.74 10.74 -14.08
N GLN A 385 4.06 11.30 -15.24
CA GLN A 385 3.27 11.17 -16.48
C GLN A 385 3.39 9.76 -17.11
N ARG A 386 3.50 8.75 -16.26
CA ARG A 386 3.65 7.35 -16.66
C ARG A 386 2.86 6.43 -15.76
N SER A 387 2.10 5.55 -16.38
CA SER A 387 1.27 4.58 -15.66
C SER A 387 2.13 3.57 -14.91
N LEU A 388 1.64 3.12 -13.75
CA LEU A 388 2.18 1.95 -13.05
C LEU A 388 1.80 0.62 -13.73
N MET A 389 0.88 0.63 -14.69
CA MET A 389 0.60 -0.55 -15.51
C MET A 389 1.81 -0.82 -16.43
N PRO A 390 2.42 -2.02 -16.37
CA PRO A 390 3.59 -2.34 -17.16
C PRO A 390 3.30 -2.29 -18.68
N GLU A 391 4.22 -1.75 -19.44
CA GLU A 391 4.20 -1.84 -20.89
C GLU A 391 4.69 -3.22 -21.37
N GLY A 392 4.29 -3.63 -22.56
CA GLY A 392 4.84 -4.82 -23.20
C GLY A 392 4.32 -6.16 -22.70
N ILE A 393 3.26 -6.21 -21.88
CA ILE A 393 2.65 -7.46 -21.37
C ILE A 393 2.36 -8.45 -22.51
N LEU A 394 1.90 -7.96 -23.67
CA LEU A 394 1.57 -8.81 -24.83
C LEU A 394 2.79 -9.35 -25.57
N LYS A 395 4.01 -8.85 -25.31
CA LYS A 395 5.23 -9.31 -25.99
C LYS A 395 5.64 -10.74 -25.57
N THR A 396 5.24 -11.17 -24.39
CA THR A 396 5.57 -12.48 -23.84
C THR A 396 4.55 -13.56 -24.18
N LEU A 397 3.43 -13.18 -24.82
CA LEU A 397 2.34 -14.06 -25.15
C LEU A 397 2.42 -14.53 -26.62
N THR A 398 2.08 -15.80 -26.85
CA THR A 398 1.92 -16.33 -28.21
C THR A 398 0.69 -15.73 -28.89
N PRO A 399 0.59 -15.76 -30.24
CA PRO A 399 -0.59 -15.30 -30.97
C PRO A 399 -1.91 -15.89 -30.46
N GLN A 400 -1.93 -17.20 -30.13
CA GLN A 400 -3.13 -17.85 -29.59
C GLN A 400 -3.46 -17.33 -28.17
N GLN A 401 -2.48 -17.18 -27.31
CA GLN A 401 -2.68 -16.63 -25.97
C GLN A 401 -3.22 -15.18 -26.00
N ILE A 402 -2.80 -14.37 -26.94
CA ILE A 402 -3.35 -13.02 -27.15
C ILE A 402 -4.83 -13.12 -27.53
N ARG A 403 -5.21 -13.99 -28.48
CA ARG A 403 -6.61 -14.22 -28.85
C ARG A 403 -7.44 -14.68 -27.65
N ASP A 404 -6.93 -15.62 -26.87
CA ASP A 404 -7.61 -16.17 -25.70
C ASP A 404 -7.84 -15.06 -24.64
N LEU A 405 -6.79 -14.29 -24.33
CA LEU A 405 -6.86 -13.17 -23.38
C LEU A 405 -7.93 -12.16 -23.78
N PHE A 406 -7.93 -11.72 -25.05
CA PHE A 406 -8.91 -10.75 -25.53
C PHE A 406 -10.32 -11.34 -25.67
N ALA A 407 -10.46 -12.65 -25.89
CA ALA A 407 -11.76 -13.32 -25.83
C ALA A 407 -12.37 -13.23 -24.43
N TYR A 408 -11.57 -13.39 -23.36
CA TYR A 408 -12.02 -13.22 -21.98
C TYR A 408 -12.26 -11.75 -21.62
N LEU A 409 -11.32 -10.86 -21.94
CA LEU A 409 -11.46 -9.43 -21.64
C LEU A 409 -12.75 -8.83 -22.26
N ARG A 410 -13.19 -9.36 -23.41
CA ARG A 410 -14.39 -8.91 -24.11
C ARG A 410 -15.65 -9.70 -23.75
N SER A 411 -15.57 -10.71 -22.88
CA SER A 411 -16.76 -11.47 -22.45
C SER A 411 -17.77 -10.56 -21.76
N SER A 412 -19.07 -10.78 -22.02
CA SER A 412 -20.16 -9.96 -21.48
C SER A 412 -20.60 -10.38 -20.08
N GLN A 413 -20.19 -11.58 -19.64
CA GLN A 413 -20.60 -12.17 -18.35
C GLN A 413 -19.43 -12.92 -17.71
N PRO A 414 -19.46 -13.12 -16.37
CA PRO A 414 -18.44 -13.91 -15.69
C PRO A 414 -18.42 -15.35 -16.22
N LEU A 415 -17.24 -15.93 -16.25
CA LEU A 415 -17.03 -17.34 -16.57
C LEU A 415 -16.77 -18.13 -15.27
N PRO A 416 -17.21 -19.40 -15.21
CA PRO A 416 -16.95 -20.26 -14.06
C PRO A 416 -15.46 -20.48 -13.78
#